data_e403ce348bcd25bdfb5030069cc2c678
#
_entry.id   e403ce348bcd25bdfb5030069cc2c678
#
_cell.length_a   1.000
_cell.length_b   1.000
_cell.length_c   1.000
_cell.angle_alpha   90.00
_cell.angle_beta   90.00
_cell.angle_gamma   90.00
#
_symmetry.space_group_name_H-M   'P 1'
#
loop_
_entity.id
_entity.type
_entity.pdbx_description
1 polymer ?
#
loop_
_entity_poly.entity_id
_entity_poly.type
_entity_poly.pdbx_seq_one_letter_code
_entity_poly.pdbx_strand_id
1 'polypeptide(L)'
;YSGGFNNAYFKEGMGCPIRSEIWAFVHPGDPDAAVAMALQDGSLDHEGNSCWGEAFLAYIESEAFFEQDIRLLLRRGLGVIGEPCRMRDCLTMVLDSFEKGRSFEEIRDAILLDYSHPDFTNSVQNLGFTALALLFGGGDMETTINLALRCGYDADCTCASAGAVVGILSGYRAIDEGLKDLLQDKFVCGIDVTRPDDTILTLARDTCAVGVGLHPAAVERVPE
;
A
#
# COMPACT_ATOMS: atom_id res chain seq x y z
N TYR A 1 -16.00 15.64 -17.35
CA TYR A 1 -14.89 16.10 -16.50
C TYR A 1 -14.37 14.90 -15.72
N SER A 2 -13.05 14.83 -15.49
CA SER A 2 -12.44 13.80 -14.67
C SER A 2 -12.86 13.93 -13.21
N GLY A 3 -12.73 12.85 -12.45
CA GLY A 3 -12.91 12.87 -11.00
C GLY A 3 -11.98 13.87 -10.33
N GLY A 4 -10.70 13.91 -10.73
CA GLY A 4 -9.72 14.85 -10.23
C GLY A 4 -10.07 16.33 -10.51
N PHE A 5 -10.79 16.64 -11.59
CA PHE A 5 -11.29 17.98 -11.84
C PHE A 5 -12.37 18.37 -10.82
N ASN A 6 -13.30 17.47 -10.53
CA ASN A 6 -14.38 17.74 -9.57
C ASN A 6 -13.88 17.73 -8.12
N ASN A 7 -12.82 16.99 -7.83
CA ASN A 7 -12.20 16.87 -6.51
C ASN A 7 -10.86 17.62 -6.42
N ALA A 8 -10.79 18.82 -6.99
CA ALA A 8 -9.53 19.57 -7.17
C ALA A 8 -8.71 19.76 -5.88
N TYR A 9 -9.34 19.78 -4.72
CA TYR A 9 -8.67 19.97 -3.43
C TYR A 9 -7.98 18.70 -2.93
N PHE A 10 -8.64 17.53 -3.03
CA PHE A 10 -8.15 16.27 -2.47
C PHE A 10 -7.56 15.31 -3.49
N LYS A 11 -7.52 15.67 -4.76
CA LYS A 11 -7.15 14.80 -5.88
C LYS A 11 -5.77 14.14 -5.79
N GLU A 12 -4.88 14.67 -4.96
CA GLU A 12 -3.54 14.10 -4.73
C GLU A 12 -3.35 13.58 -3.29
N GLY A 13 -4.44 13.34 -2.56
CA GLY A 13 -4.42 12.81 -1.20
C GLY A 13 -4.25 11.28 -1.15
N MET A 14 -3.99 10.76 0.05
CA MET A 14 -3.86 9.32 0.33
C MET A 14 -5.18 8.54 0.15
N GLY A 15 -6.32 9.20 0.07
CA GLY A 15 -7.62 8.55 -0.14
C GLY A 15 -7.72 7.68 -1.41
N CYS A 16 -6.80 7.83 -2.35
CA CYS A 16 -6.66 6.96 -3.52
C CYS A 16 -5.69 5.80 -3.21
N PRO A 17 -4.41 6.03 -2.87
CA PRO A 17 -3.46 4.93 -2.64
C PRO A 17 -3.93 3.86 -1.66
N ILE A 18 -4.65 4.24 -0.59
CA ILE A 18 -5.15 3.29 0.43
C ILE A 18 -6.27 2.36 -0.06
N ARG A 19 -6.68 2.44 -1.31
CA ARG A 19 -7.67 1.52 -1.90
C ARG A 19 -7.02 0.39 -2.69
N SER A 20 -5.69 0.39 -2.81
CA SER A 20 -4.90 -0.58 -3.59
C SER A 20 -5.09 -2.02 -3.17
N GLU A 21 -5.24 -2.26 -1.86
CA GLU A 21 -5.23 -3.59 -1.25
C GLU A 21 -6.27 -4.53 -1.86
N ILE A 22 -7.50 -4.06 -2.09
CA ILE A 22 -8.55 -4.93 -2.64
C ILE A 22 -8.20 -5.40 -4.05
N TRP A 23 -7.60 -4.54 -4.86
CA TRP A 23 -7.22 -4.87 -6.23
C TRP A 23 -6.07 -5.87 -6.26
N ALA A 24 -5.10 -5.73 -5.37
CA ALA A 24 -4.01 -6.68 -5.21
C ALA A 24 -4.48 -8.03 -4.65
N PHE A 25 -5.37 -8.03 -3.65
CA PHE A 25 -5.86 -9.26 -3.00
C PHE A 25 -6.69 -10.14 -3.91
N VAL A 26 -7.41 -9.57 -4.88
CA VAL A 26 -8.15 -10.34 -5.88
C VAL A 26 -7.33 -10.69 -7.13
N HIS A 27 -6.11 -10.15 -7.26
CA HIS A 27 -5.17 -10.42 -8.35
C HIS A 27 -3.78 -10.83 -7.83
N PRO A 28 -3.66 -11.88 -6.97
CA PRO A 28 -2.37 -12.29 -6.41
C PRO A 28 -1.44 -12.80 -7.51
N GLY A 29 -0.25 -12.14 -7.68
CA GLY A 29 0.72 -12.48 -8.71
C GLY A 29 0.32 -12.13 -10.15
N ASP A 30 -0.70 -11.28 -10.31
CA ASP A 30 -1.07 -10.64 -11.56
C ASP A 30 -1.07 -9.11 -11.37
N PRO A 31 0.12 -8.50 -11.20
CA PRO A 31 0.24 -7.09 -10.90
C PRO A 31 -0.28 -6.19 -12.01
N ASP A 32 -0.27 -6.63 -13.27
CA ASP A 32 -0.80 -5.85 -14.40
C ASP A 32 -2.32 -5.69 -14.27
N ALA A 33 -3.04 -6.76 -13.89
CA ALA A 33 -4.47 -6.68 -13.64
C ALA A 33 -4.79 -5.82 -12.40
N ALA A 34 -4.04 -5.97 -11.30
CA ALA A 34 -4.20 -5.16 -10.09
C ALA A 34 -4.01 -3.67 -10.40
N VAL A 35 -2.95 -3.30 -11.12
CA VAL A 35 -2.66 -1.92 -11.55
C VAL A 35 -3.76 -1.36 -12.45
N ALA A 36 -4.26 -2.16 -13.40
CA ALA A 36 -5.32 -1.71 -14.30
C ALA A 36 -6.61 -1.36 -13.53
N MET A 37 -6.97 -2.17 -12.53
CA MET A 37 -8.14 -1.93 -11.68
C MET A 37 -7.93 -0.72 -10.76
N ALA A 38 -6.76 -0.61 -10.14
CA ALA A 38 -6.39 0.53 -9.28
C ALA A 38 -6.46 1.87 -10.05
N LEU A 39 -5.92 1.93 -11.26
CA LEU A 39 -5.99 3.15 -12.08
C LEU A 39 -7.42 3.52 -12.48
N GLN A 40 -8.31 2.54 -12.70
CA GLN A 40 -9.72 2.80 -12.95
C GLN A 40 -10.41 3.37 -11.71
N ASP A 41 -10.18 2.75 -10.55
CA ASP A 41 -10.73 3.21 -9.27
C ASP A 41 -10.25 4.61 -8.92
N GLY A 42 -8.93 4.82 -8.91
CA GLY A 42 -8.31 6.10 -8.57
C GLY A 42 -8.80 7.25 -9.43
N SER A 43 -9.01 7.02 -10.71
CA SER A 43 -9.48 8.06 -11.65
C SER A 43 -10.91 8.54 -11.41
N LEU A 44 -11.68 7.89 -10.54
CA LEU A 44 -13.04 8.32 -10.20
C LEU A 44 -13.06 9.68 -9.49
N ASP A 45 -12.08 9.92 -8.61
CA ASP A 45 -12.05 11.11 -7.74
C ASP A 45 -10.65 11.69 -7.52
N HIS A 46 -9.59 11.04 -8.01
CA HIS A 46 -8.20 11.49 -7.90
C HIS A 46 -7.54 11.63 -9.28
N GLU A 47 -6.32 12.16 -9.31
CA GLU A 47 -5.48 12.22 -10.51
C GLU A 47 -3.98 12.30 -10.16
N GLY A 48 -3.13 12.23 -11.19
CA GLY A 48 -1.70 12.51 -11.08
C GLY A 48 -0.96 11.56 -10.14
N ASN A 49 -0.21 12.15 -9.18
CA ASN A 49 0.62 11.39 -8.24
C ASN A 49 -0.19 10.38 -7.42
N SER A 50 -1.42 10.72 -7.03
CA SER A 50 -2.25 9.85 -6.19
C SER A 50 -2.64 8.55 -6.91
N CYS A 51 -3.11 8.64 -8.16
CA CYS A 51 -3.41 7.46 -8.97
C CYS A 51 -2.16 6.59 -9.24
N TRP A 52 -1.00 7.22 -9.47
CA TRP A 52 0.26 6.48 -9.59
C TRP A 52 0.67 5.83 -8.27
N GLY A 53 0.35 6.46 -7.15
CA GLY A 53 0.57 5.88 -5.83
C GLY A 53 -0.26 4.63 -5.58
N GLU A 54 -1.54 4.64 -5.98
CA GLU A 54 -2.42 3.47 -5.90
C GLU A 54 -1.92 2.34 -6.80
N ALA A 55 -1.56 2.66 -8.06
CA ALA A 55 -0.99 1.69 -8.98
C ALA A 55 0.30 1.06 -8.45
N PHE A 56 1.18 1.87 -7.82
CA PHE A 56 2.41 1.39 -7.21
C PHE A 56 2.15 0.42 -6.06
N LEU A 57 1.25 0.77 -5.13
CA LEU A 57 0.89 -0.12 -4.02
C LEU A 57 0.23 -1.40 -4.54
N ALA A 58 -0.76 -1.31 -5.43
CA ALA A 58 -1.42 -2.48 -6.02
C ALA A 58 -0.41 -3.43 -6.69
N TYR A 59 0.60 -2.88 -7.37
CA TYR A 59 1.68 -3.67 -7.97
C TYR A 59 2.47 -4.44 -6.91
N ILE A 60 3.02 -3.73 -5.91
CA ILE A 60 3.89 -4.37 -4.92
C ILE A 60 3.14 -5.34 -4.02
N GLU A 61 1.89 -5.06 -3.68
CA GLU A 61 1.03 -5.93 -2.89
C GLU A 61 0.66 -7.21 -3.66
N SER A 62 0.35 -7.11 -4.96
CA SER A 62 0.09 -8.28 -5.81
C SER A 62 1.32 -9.18 -5.95
N GLU A 63 2.50 -8.60 -6.18
CA GLU A 63 3.76 -9.33 -6.26
C GLU A 63 4.21 -9.92 -4.92
N ALA A 64 3.89 -9.28 -3.78
CA ALA A 64 4.28 -9.70 -2.44
C ALA A 64 3.76 -11.10 -2.04
N PHE A 65 2.75 -11.62 -2.70
CA PHE A 65 2.32 -13.01 -2.52
C PHE A 65 3.38 -14.03 -2.96
N PHE A 66 4.33 -13.64 -3.80
CA PHE A 66 5.33 -14.55 -4.40
C PHE A 66 6.78 -14.06 -4.29
N GLU A 67 7.00 -12.77 -4.04
CA GLU A 67 8.32 -12.16 -3.88
C GLU A 67 8.50 -11.68 -2.44
N GLN A 68 9.59 -12.07 -1.79
CA GLN A 68 9.86 -11.74 -0.38
C GLN A 68 10.87 -10.58 -0.19
N ASP A 69 11.60 -10.21 -1.24
CA ASP A 69 12.55 -9.10 -1.16
C ASP A 69 11.82 -7.76 -1.33
N ILE A 70 11.61 -7.06 -0.22
CA ILE A 70 10.95 -5.74 -0.17
C ILE A 70 11.64 -4.73 -1.11
N ARG A 71 12.96 -4.74 -1.20
CA ARG A 71 13.70 -3.80 -2.07
C ARG A 71 13.41 -4.07 -3.53
N LEU A 72 13.34 -5.35 -3.89
CA LEU A 72 13.01 -5.77 -5.25
C LEU A 72 11.56 -5.42 -5.60
N LEU A 73 10.60 -5.65 -4.68
CA LEU A 73 9.21 -5.25 -4.84
C LEU A 73 9.10 -3.74 -5.12
N LEU A 74 9.69 -2.92 -4.27
CA LEU A 74 9.66 -1.45 -4.42
C LEU A 74 10.33 -1.01 -5.73
N ARG A 75 11.47 -1.59 -6.11
CA ARG A 75 12.16 -1.29 -7.37
C ARG A 75 11.32 -1.63 -8.60
N ARG A 76 10.67 -2.79 -8.60
CA ARG A 76 9.79 -3.21 -9.70
C ARG A 76 8.55 -2.31 -9.77
N GLY A 77 7.96 -1.97 -8.62
CA GLY A 77 6.80 -1.08 -8.52
C GLY A 77 7.04 0.30 -9.13
N LEU A 78 8.28 0.84 -9.10
CA LEU A 78 8.59 2.08 -9.82
C LEU A 78 8.29 2.00 -11.32
N GLY A 79 8.33 0.81 -11.90
CA GLY A 79 8.11 0.60 -13.34
C GLY A 79 6.71 0.95 -13.81
N VAL A 80 5.70 0.92 -12.93
CA VAL A 80 4.31 1.23 -13.30
C VAL A 80 3.98 2.72 -13.23
N ILE A 81 4.84 3.52 -12.59
CA ILE A 81 4.63 4.96 -12.44
C ILE A 81 5.06 5.69 -13.71
N GLY A 82 4.14 6.45 -14.31
CA GLY A 82 4.43 7.27 -15.49
C GLY A 82 5.46 8.37 -15.23
N GLU A 83 6.09 8.87 -16.28
CA GLU A 83 7.06 9.96 -16.22
C GLU A 83 6.59 11.17 -17.05
N PRO A 84 6.93 12.40 -16.64
CA PRO A 84 7.57 12.77 -15.37
C PRO A 84 6.57 12.70 -14.20
N CYS A 85 7.02 12.24 -13.02
CA CYS A 85 6.13 12.08 -11.87
C CYS A 85 6.88 12.28 -10.55
N ARG A 86 6.41 13.23 -9.73
CA ARG A 86 6.97 13.56 -8.42
C ARG A 86 6.95 12.38 -7.44
N MET A 87 5.93 11.51 -7.54
CA MET A 87 5.85 10.26 -6.80
C MET A 87 7.03 9.35 -7.11
N ARG A 88 7.33 9.13 -8.39
CA ARG A 88 8.46 8.30 -8.82
C ARG A 88 9.79 8.85 -8.34
N ASP A 89 9.97 10.18 -8.43
CA ASP A 89 11.19 10.84 -7.97
C ASP A 89 11.40 10.64 -6.47
N CYS A 90 10.36 10.81 -5.65
CA CYS A 90 10.40 10.60 -4.21
C CYS A 90 10.76 9.15 -3.86
N LEU A 91 10.05 8.18 -4.40
CA LEU A 91 10.28 6.75 -4.15
C LEU A 91 11.68 6.32 -4.61
N THR A 92 12.17 6.83 -5.74
CA THR A 92 13.52 6.58 -6.22
C THR A 92 14.56 7.14 -5.26
N MET A 93 14.37 8.38 -4.78
CA MET A 93 15.25 9.00 -3.79
C MET A 93 15.32 8.20 -2.49
N VAL A 94 14.18 7.69 -2.00
CA VAL A 94 14.12 6.84 -0.79
C VAL A 94 14.93 5.57 -0.98
N LEU A 95 14.69 4.82 -2.07
CA LEU A 95 15.39 3.58 -2.39
C LEU A 95 16.90 3.79 -2.55
N ASP A 96 17.31 4.79 -3.33
CA ASP A 96 18.71 5.08 -3.56
C ASP A 96 19.44 5.55 -2.29
N SER A 97 18.75 6.28 -1.42
CA SER A 97 19.29 6.72 -0.15
C SER A 97 19.50 5.56 0.81
N PHE A 98 18.53 4.64 0.87
CA PHE A 98 18.65 3.40 1.65
C PHE A 98 19.82 2.54 1.17
N GLU A 99 19.97 2.33 -0.14
CA GLU A 99 21.08 1.56 -0.72
C GLU A 99 22.46 2.21 -0.48
N LYS A 100 22.49 3.53 -0.34
CA LYS A 100 23.71 4.28 0.07
C LYS A 100 23.99 4.21 1.57
N GLY A 101 23.16 3.51 2.35
CA GLY A 101 23.34 3.31 3.78
C GLY A 101 23.00 4.54 4.63
N ARG A 102 22.16 5.47 4.14
CA ARG A 102 21.66 6.57 4.95
C ARG A 102 20.72 6.07 6.04
N SER A 103 20.69 6.76 7.17
CA SER A 103 19.80 6.42 8.28
C SER A 103 18.33 6.72 7.97
N PHE A 104 17.43 6.13 8.74
CA PHE A 104 16.00 6.39 8.66
C PHE A 104 15.67 7.89 8.79
N GLU A 105 16.27 8.54 9.77
CA GLU A 105 16.07 9.96 10.04
C GLU A 105 16.55 10.84 8.88
N GLU A 106 17.73 10.56 8.33
CA GLU A 106 18.27 11.31 7.18
C GLU A 106 17.38 11.18 5.93
N ILE A 107 16.79 10.01 5.69
CA ILE A 107 15.90 9.80 4.53
C ILE A 107 14.55 10.47 4.79
N ARG A 108 14.01 10.35 6.00
CA ARG A 108 12.78 11.05 6.39
C ARG A 108 12.91 12.56 6.22
N ASP A 109 14.03 13.13 6.69
CA ASP A 109 14.29 14.56 6.57
C ASP A 109 14.43 14.99 5.10
N ALA A 110 15.02 14.16 4.24
CA ALA A 110 15.10 14.41 2.81
C ALA A 110 13.71 14.39 2.14
N ILE A 111 12.83 13.46 2.53
CA ILE A 111 11.43 13.46 2.06
C ILE A 111 10.76 14.78 2.44
N LEU A 112 10.92 15.23 3.68
CA LEU A 112 10.33 16.48 4.15
C LEU A 112 10.92 17.71 3.46
N LEU A 113 12.20 17.71 3.16
CA LEU A 113 12.87 18.83 2.51
C LEU A 113 12.40 19.00 1.06
N ASP A 114 12.33 17.90 0.30
CA ASP A 114 12.17 17.95 -1.15
C ASP A 114 10.74 17.64 -1.62
N TYR A 115 9.96 16.90 -0.81
CA TYR A 115 8.67 16.34 -1.21
C TYR A 115 7.51 16.69 -0.27
N SER A 116 7.74 17.45 0.81
CA SER A 116 6.65 17.84 1.71
C SER A 116 5.59 18.69 1.02
N HIS A 117 4.38 18.62 1.56
CA HIS A 117 3.24 19.39 1.13
C HIS A 117 2.48 19.95 2.34
N PRO A 118 1.87 21.16 2.26
CA PRO A 118 1.07 21.73 3.36
C PRO A 118 -0.12 20.86 3.77
N ASP A 119 -0.69 20.13 2.82
CA ASP A 119 -1.69 19.11 3.09
C ASP A 119 -0.99 17.85 3.61
N PHE A 120 -1.26 17.50 4.88
CA PHE A 120 -0.65 16.34 5.54
C PHE A 120 -1.04 15.02 4.88
N THR A 121 -2.14 14.97 4.14
CA THR A 121 -2.61 13.77 3.43
C THR A 121 -2.00 13.59 2.03
N ASN A 122 -1.14 14.52 1.57
CA ASN A 122 -0.56 14.42 0.22
C ASN A 122 0.16 13.09 -0.01
N SER A 123 -0.17 12.42 -1.11
CA SER A 123 0.27 11.05 -1.39
C SER A 123 1.78 10.91 -1.59
N VAL A 124 2.46 11.93 -2.16
CA VAL A 124 3.90 11.83 -2.46
C VAL A 124 4.73 11.62 -1.20
N GLN A 125 4.58 12.50 -0.21
CA GLN A 125 5.33 12.39 1.03
C GLN A 125 4.95 11.14 1.82
N ASN A 126 3.65 10.80 1.86
CA ASN A 126 3.19 9.67 2.65
C ASN A 126 3.59 8.32 2.06
N LEU A 127 3.58 8.15 0.74
CA LEU A 127 4.14 6.94 0.12
C LEU A 127 5.67 6.86 0.23
N GLY A 128 6.36 8.01 0.24
CA GLY A 128 7.77 8.05 0.63
C GLY A 128 7.99 7.49 2.04
N PHE A 129 7.15 7.84 3.01
CA PHE A 129 7.20 7.30 4.37
C PHE A 129 6.81 5.83 4.45
N THR A 130 5.82 5.39 3.67
CA THR A 130 5.45 3.97 3.58
C THR A 130 6.62 3.13 3.07
N ALA A 131 7.26 3.54 1.96
CA ALA A 131 8.44 2.86 1.43
C ALA A 131 9.62 2.86 2.41
N LEU A 132 9.85 3.98 3.10
CA LEU A 132 10.89 4.10 4.13
C LEU A 132 10.66 3.12 5.28
N ALA A 133 9.42 3.03 5.78
CA ALA A 133 9.06 2.12 6.86
C ALA A 133 9.21 0.65 6.44
N LEU A 134 8.81 0.29 5.24
CA LEU A 134 8.98 -1.05 4.67
C LEU A 134 10.46 -1.46 4.60
N LEU A 135 11.33 -0.56 4.13
CA LEU A 135 12.77 -0.82 3.98
C LEU A 135 13.46 -1.07 5.33
N PHE A 136 13.16 -0.23 6.32
CA PHE A 136 13.81 -0.32 7.64
C PHE A 136 13.10 -1.30 8.59
N GLY A 137 11.84 -1.63 8.34
CA GLY A 137 11.09 -2.62 9.11
C GLY A 137 11.49 -4.06 8.82
N GLY A 138 12.09 -4.32 7.64
CA GLY A 138 12.68 -5.62 7.29
C GLY A 138 11.67 -6.79 7.31
N GLY A 139 10.39 -6.54 7.11
CA GLY A 139 9.33 -7.54 7.12
C GLY A 139 8.73 -7.83 8.50
N ASP A 140 9.22 -7.18 9.56
CA ASP A 140 8.61 -7.27 10.90
C ASP A 140 7.43 -6.30 11.02
N MET A 141 6.26 -6.81 11.39
CA MET A 141 5.00 -6.06 11.43
C MET A 141 5.06 -4.89 12.41
N GLU A 142 5.44 -5.18 13.66
CA GLU A 142 5.44 -4.17 14.72
C GLU A 142 6.48 -3.07 14.45
N THR A 143 7.67 -3.46 14.05
CA THR A 143 8.74 -2.52 13.67
C THR A 143 8.31 -1.65 12.50
N THR A 144 7.73 -2.22 11.45
CA THR A 144 7.31 -1.48 10.26
C THR A 144 6.22 -0.47 10.59
N ILE A 145 5.17 -0.87 11.33
CA ILE A 145 4.09 0.03 11.75
C ILE A 145 4.63 1.16 12.66
N ASN A 146 5.50 0.84 13.62
CA ASN A 146 6.10 1.85 14.48
C ASN A 146 6.97 2.85 13.71
N LEU A 147 7.71 2.42 12.70
CA LEU A 147 8.49 3.31 11.84
C LEU A 147 7.59 4.20 10.98
N ALA A 148 6.51 3.67 10.40
CA ALA A 148 5.52 4.46 9.67
C ALA A 148 4.89 5.51 10.58
N LEU A 149 4.46 5.12 11.79
CA LEU A 149 3.89 6.04 12.78
C LEU A 149 4.85 7.17 13.16
N ARG A 150 6.15 6.88 13.32
CA ARG A 150 7.19 7.88 13.63
C ARG A 150 7.40 8.89 12.50
N CYS A 151 7.02 8.59 11.27
CA CYS A 151 7.07 9.56 10.20
C CYS A 151 6.07 10.71 10.41
N GLY A 152 4.93 10.46 11.08
CA GLY A 152 3.87 11.45 11.26
C GLY A 152 3.03 11.65 10.00
N TYR A 153 2.45 12.83 9.86
CA TYR A 153 1.56 13.20 8.75
C TYR A 153 0.31 12.31 8.69
N ASP A 154 0.03 11.65 7.58
CA ASP A 154 -1.12 10.76 7.40
C ASP A 154 -0.79 9.35 7.93
N ALA A 155 -0.51 9.28 9.23
CA ALA A 155 0.08 8.11 9.87
C ALA A 155 -0.84 6.88 9.87
N ASP A 156 -2.16 7.04 9.93
CA ASP A 156 -3.13 5.95 9.84
C ASP A 156 -3.07 5.29 8.46
N CYS A 157 -3.05 6.06 7.39
CA CYS A 157 -2.93 5.55 6.03
C CYS A 157 -1.56 4.88 5.79
N THR A 158 -0.46 5.52 6.21
CA THR A 158 0.89 4.95 6.01
C THR A 158 1.10 3.66 6.81
N CYS A 159 0.60 3.60 8.04
CA CYS A 159 0.64 2.38 8.85
C CYS A 159 -0.21 1.26 8.25
N ALA A 160 -1.41 1.57 7.73
CA ALA A 160 -2.29 0.59 7.12
C ALA A 160 -1.64 -0.02 5.87
N SER A 161 -1.18 0.80 4.91
CA SER A 161 -0.57 0.30 3.67
C SER A 161 0.75 -0.45 3.93
N ALA A 162 1.62 0.05 4.83
CA ALA A 162 2.82 -0.68 5.21
C ALA A 162 2.50 -2.02 5.90
N GLY A 163 1.50 -2.02 6.79
CA GLY A 163 1.00 -3.22 7.45
C GLY A 163 0.39 -4.24 6.49
N ALA A 164 -0.33 -3.79 5.46
CA ALA A 164 -0.88 -4.66 4.42
C ALA A 164 0.23 -5.41 3.66
N VAL A 165 1.25 -4.69 3.19
CA VAL A 165 2.41 -5.31 2.50
C VAL A 165 3.10 -6.35 3.40
N VAL A 166 3.43 -6.00 4.65
CA VAL A 166 4.07 -6.94 5.58
C VAL A 166 3.15 -8.10 5.93
N GLY A 167 1.84 -7.86 6.05
CA GLY A 167 0.85 -8.92 6.28
C GLY A 167 0.79 -9.94 5.16
N ILE A 168 0.92 -9.52 3.89
CA ILE A 168 1.02 -10.42 2.74
C ILE A 168 2.32 -11.23 2.81
N LEU A 169 3.46 -10.55 3.05
CA LEU A 169 4.78 -11.19 3.09
C LEU A 169 4.89 -12.26 4.19
N SER A 170 4.40 -11.96 5.39
CA SER A 170 4.51 -12.84 6.56
C SER A 170 3.39 -13.87 6.67
N GLY A 171 2.22 -13.56 6.11
CA GLY A 171 1.00 -14.33 6.25
C GLY A 171 0.36 -14.23 7.65
N TYR A 172 -0.92 -14.54 7.72
CA TYR A 172 -1.72 -14.40 8.96
C TYR A 172 -1.16 -15.15 10.17
N ARG A 173 -0.55 -16.33 9.96
CA ARG A 173 -0.01 -17.16 11.04
C ARG A 173 1.18 -16.51 11.75
N ALA A 174 1.96 -15.69 11.06
CA ALA A 174 3.14 -15.02 11.61
C ALA A 174 2.81 -13.73 12.37
N ILE A 175 1.58 -13.20 12.24
CA ILE A 175 1.16 -12.01 12.99
C ILE A 175 1.06 -12.36 14.47
N ASP A 176 1.61 -11.51 15.33
CA ASP A 176 1.59 -11.66 16.79
C ASP A 176 0.16 -11.82 17.33
N GLU A 177 -0.03 -12.76 18.26
CA GLU A 177 -1.34 -13.07 18.83
C GLU A 177 -1.91 -11.87 19.60
N GLY A 178 -1.07 -11.06 20.26
CA GLY A 178 -1.52 -9.85 20.95
C GLY A 178 -2.12 -8.81 20.00
N LEU A 179 -1.56 -8.69 18.78
CA LEU A 179 -2.13 -7.82 17.73
C LEU A 179 -3.47 -8.37 17.22
N LYS A 180 -3.59 -9.68 17.03
CA LYS A 180 -4.86 -10.32 16.62
C LYS A 180 -5.93 -10.14 17.69
N ASP A 181 -5.57 -10.30 18.96
CA ASP A 181 -6.48 -10.13 20.11
C ASP A 181 -7.00 -8.70 20.21
N LEU A 182 -6.17 -7.70 19.90
CA LEU A 182 -6.59 -6.29 19.89
C LEU A 182 -7.70 -6.03 18.86
N LEU A 183 -7.64 -6.67 17.69
CA LEU A 183 -8.63 -6.51 16.63
C LEU A 183 -9.94 -7.26 16.91
N GLN A 184 -9.91 -8.30 17.75
CA GLN A 184 -11.06 -9.14 18.13
C GLN A 184 -11.80 -9.73 16.93
N ASP A 185 -11.15 -9.91 15.80
CA ASP A 185 -11.74 -10.38 14.53
C ASP A 185 -13.02 -9.58 14.13
N LYS A 186 -13.00 -8.26 14.34
CA LYS A 186 -14.13 -7.38 14.06
C LYS A 186 -13.73 -6.25 13.14
N PHE A 187 -14.65 -5.88 12.25
CA PHE A 187 -14.61 -4.60 11.55
C PHE A 187 -16.01 -4.00 11.48
N VAL A 188 -16.06 -2.69 11.32
CA VAL A 188 -17.33 -1.95 11.14
C VAL A 188 -17.26 -1.27 9.77
N CYS A 189 -18.20 -1.62 8.91
CA CYS A 189 -18.31 -0.95 7.62
C CYS A 189 -18.90 0.45 7.81
N GLY A 190 -18.22 1.49 7.31
CA GLY A 190 -18.64 2.89 7.41
C GLY A 190 -19.78 3.28 6.47
N ILE A 191 -20.18 2.37 5.55
CA ILE A 191 -21.28 2.57 4.62
C ILE A 191 -22.38 1.53 4.89
N ASP A 192 -23.59 1.84 4.46
CA ASP A 192 -24.75 0.95 4.64
C ASP A 192 -24.66 -0.29 3.73
N VAL A 193 -23.71 -1.17 4.08
CA VAL A 193 -23.54 -2.47 3.43
C VAL A 193 -24.03 -3.54 4.37
N THR A 194 -25.06 -4.26 3.94
CA THR A 194 -25.58 -5.40 4.70
C THR A 194 -24.67 -6.61 4.51
N ARG A 195 -23.89 -6.92 5.53
CA ARG A 195 -23.15 -8.18 5.64
C ARG A 195 -23.67 -8.94 6.86
N PRO A 196 -23.96 -10.25 6.73
CA PRO A 196 -24.48 -11.03 7.86
C PRO A 196 -23.42 -11.28 8.94
N ASP A 197 -22.12 -11.33 8.57
CA ASP A 197 -21.01 -11.61 9.46
C ASP A 197 -19.90 -10.55 9.26
N ASP A 198 -19.75 -9.67 10.22
CA ASP A 198 -18.79 -8.56 10.18
C ASP A 198 -17.47 -8.95 10.87
N THR A 199 -16.82 -10.02 10.39
CA THR A 199 -15.52 -10.44 10.86
C THR A 199 -14.46 -10.25 9.79
N ILE A 200 -13.24 -9.90 10.21
CA ILE A 200 -12.08 -9.75 9.32
C ILE A 200 -11.82 -11.07 8.58
N LEU A 201 -11.91 -12.20 9.28
CA LEU A 201 -11.69 -13.52 8.70
C LEU A 201 -12.73 -13.86 7.63
N THR A 202 -13.99 -13.51 7.83
CA THR A 202 -15.05 -13.73 6.81
C THR A 202 -14.81 -12.86 5.58
N LEU A 203 -14.46 -11.59 5.77
CA LEU A 203 -14.10 -10.70 4.66
C LEU A 203 -12.89 -11.24 3.88
N ALA A 204 -11.85 -11.70 4.58
CA ALA A 204 -10.67 -12.28 3.95
C ALA A 204 -10.99 -13.54 3.13
N ARG A 205 -11.88 -14.42 3.63
CA ARG A 205 -12.34 -15.61 2.90
C ARG A 205 -13.12 -15.26 1.65
N ASP A 206 -14.02 -14.28 1.72
CA ASP A 206 -14.79 -13.82 0.58
C ASP A 206 -13.87 -13.21 -0.50
N THR A 207 -12.92 -12.38 -0.09
CA THR A 207 -11.90 -11.80 -0.98
C THR A 207 -11.05 -12.88 -1.64
N CYS A 208 -10.59 -13.86 -0.86
CA CYS A 208 -9.85 -15.02 -1.38
C CYS A 208 -10.68 -15.80 -2.40
N ALA A 209 -11.97 -16.06 -2.13
CA ALA A 209 -12.85 -16.77 -3.06
C ALA A 209 -12.99 -16.04 -4.41
N VAL A 210 -13.03 -14.70 -4.40
CA VAL A 210 -13.02 -13.90 -5.63
C VAL A 210 -11.68 -14.06 -6.37
N GLY A 211 -10.55 -13.91 -5.67
CA GLY A 211 -9.22 -14.07 -6.26
C GLY A 211 -9.00 -15.46 -6.88
N VAL A 212 -9.41 -16.52 -6.17
CA VAL A 212 -9.40 -17.91 -6.69
C VAL A 212 -10.23 -18.04 -7.96
N GLY A 213 -11.42 -17.41 -8.00
CA GLY A 213 -12.29 -17.44 -9.16
C GLY A 213 -11.69 -16.73 -10.38
N LEU A 214 -10.95 -15.66 -10.17
CA LEU A 214 -10.27 -14.89 -11.22
C LEU A 214 -8.96 -15.55 -11.67
N HIS A 215 -8.19 -16.11 -10.74
CA HIS A 215 -6.84 -16.64 -10.96
C HIS A 215 -6.66 -18.05 -10.38
N PRO A 216 -7.36 -19.08 -10.88
CA PRO A 216 -7.32 -20.41 -10.27
C PRO A 216 -5.91 -21.03 -10.27
N ALA A 217 -5.06 -20.69 -11.24
CA ALA A 217 -3.69 -21.18 -11.30
C ALA A 217 -2.73 -20.49 -10.31
N ALA A 218 -3.06 -19.31 -9.80
CA ALA A 218 -2.23 -18.60 -8.82
C ALA A 218 -2.28 -19.28 -7.44
N VAL A 219 -3.43 -19.87 -7.09
CA VAL A 219 -3.65 -20.54 -5.79
C VAL A 219 -2.72 -21.73 -5.58
N GLU A 220 -2.38 -22.45 -6.66
CA GLU A 220 -1.46 -23.60 -6.61
C GLU A 220 0.00 -23.16 -6.32
N ARG A 221 0.30 -21.88 -6.41
CA ARG A 221 1.66 -21.32 -6.27
C ARG A 221 1.91 -20.64 -4.93
N VAL A 222 0.85 -20.32 -4.16
CA VAL A 222 1.00 -19.68 -2.84
C VAL A 222 1.56 -20.70 -1.86
N PRO A 223 2.70 -20.45 -1.18
CA PRO A 223 3.23 -21.34 -0.15
C PRO A 223 2.23 -21.49 1.01
N GLU A 224 2.19 -22.71 1.62
CA GLU A 224 1.33 -22.99 2.79
C GLU A 224 1.71 -22.18 4.03
#